data_cfd76380351553f44ef824c98d8f69d7
#
_entry.id   cfd76380351553f44ef824c98d8f69d7
#
_cell.length_a   1.000
_cell.length_b   1.000
_cell.length_c   1.000
_cell.angle_alpha   90.00
_cell.angle_beta   90.00
_cell.angle_gamma   90.00
#
_symmetry.space_group_name_H-M   'P 1'
#
loop_
_entity.id
_entity.type
_entity.pdbx_description
1 polymer ?
#
loop_
_entity_poly.entity_id
_entity_poly.type
_entity_poly.pdbx_seq_one_letter_code
_entity_poly.pdbx_strand_id
1 'polypeptide(L)'
;MTDNIYIQTENNDKLKEECGVFGVYDFDGHDVASTIYYGLLALQHRGQESCGIAVSDTNGPKGKVLSSKDMGLVNEAFTPEHLEKLKGDIGVGHVRYSTAGGSTRENAQPLVLNYVKGTLGLAHNGNLINAPELRRELEYTGAIFQTTIDSEVIAYHIARERLNSKSVEEAVGRAMTKIKGAYSLVVMSPRKLIGARDPYGFKPLCIGKRDHTYFLSSETCALDTVGAEFVRDVLPGEIVTISPEKGIESDTSHVLKPADTARCIFEYIYFARPDSFIDGISVYDSRILAGKYLAMDSPVDADLVIGVPESGNCAAMGYSMQSGIPYGMGFVKNAYVGRTFIKPKQKSSESSVQVKLNPIREAVEGKRVIMIDDSIVRGTTSDRIVKMLREAGAREVHMRVSSPPFLWPCYFGTDVPARDQLIAYNRSVKEISDLIGTDSLDYLKIERLEELVGGKLGICKGCFTGKYPMEPPAEDIRGEFDK
;
A
#
# COMPACT_ATOMS: atom_id res chain seq x y z
N MET A 1 27.02 30.54 9.36
CA MET A 1 25.63 30.81 8.93
C MET A 1 25.36 29.86 7.81
N THR A 2 24.82 28.68 8.12
CA THR A 2 24.46 27.65 7.16
C THR A 2 22.94 27.59 7.17
N ASP A 3 22.35 28.15 6.11
CA ASP A 3 20.90 28.14 5.91
C ASP A 3 20.43 26.69 5.72
N ASN A 4 19.69 26.19 6.68
CA ASN A 4 18.90 24.97 6.56
C ASN A 4 17.81 25.19 5.52
N ILE A 5 18.04 24.68 4.32
CA ILE A 5 17.00 24.61 3.29
C ILE A 5 16.08 23.45 3.69
N TYR A 6 14.99 23.78 4.38
CA TYR A 6 13.84 22.88 4.50
C TYR A 6 13.30 22.63 3.10
N ILE A 7 13.49 21.43 2.60
CA ILE A 7 12.77 20.93 1.42
C ILE A 7 11.31 20.75 1.87
N GLN A 8 10.47 21.74 1.56
CA GLN A 8 9.02 21.56 1.64
C GLN A 8 8.64 20.43 0.69
N THR A 9 8.30 19.27 1.25
CA THR A 9 7.68 18.16 0.53
C THR A 9 6.43 18.68 -0.15
N GLU A 10 6.37 18.52 -1.48
CA GLU A 10 5.19 18.91 -2.27
C GLU A 10 3.95 18.24 -1.70
N ASN A 11 2.98 19.06 -1.31
CA ASN A 11 1.62 18.64 -0.92
C ASN A 11 0.91 18.05 -2.14
N ASN A 12 1.14 16.77 -2.41
CA ASN A 12 0.39 16.00 -3.39
C ASN A 12 -0.91 15.56 -2.70
N ASP A 13 -2.05 15.99 -3.22
CA ASP A 13 -3.39 15.81 -2.64
C ASP A 13 -3.92 14.37 -2.77
N LYS A 14 -3.28 13.53 -3.57
CA LYS A 14 -3.63 12.10 -3.66
C LYS A 14 -3.07 11.35 -2.47
N LEU A 15 -3.87 10.41 -1.96
CA LEU A 15 -3.39 9.42 -1.01
C LEU A 15 -2.11 8.80 -1.57
N LYS A 16 -1.14 8.72 -0.71
CA LYS A 16 0.13 8.14 -1.04
C LYS A 16 0.02 6.63 -0.83
N GLU A 17 0.75 5.92 -1.64
CA GLU A 17 0.70 4.46 -1.77
C GLU A 17 1.19 3.77 -0.49
N GLU A 18 0.93 2.49 -0.37
CA GLU A 18 1.36 1.64 0.73
C GLU A 18 2.51 0.74 0.29
N CYS A 19 3.28 0.19 1.25
CA CYS A 19 4.38 -0.72 0.96
C CYS A 19 3.92 -2.02 0.28
N GLY A 20 4.84 -2.68 -0.44
CA GLY A 20 4.66 -4.02 -0.98
C GLY A 20 5.77 -4.96 -0.51
N VAL A 21 5.39 -6.17 -0.11
CA VAL A 21 6.31 -7.24 0.32
C VAL A 21 6.25 -8.41 -0.64
N PHE A 22 7.41 -9.05 -0.89
CA PHE A 22 7.51 -10.22 -1.72
C PHE A 22 8.57 -11.17 -1.16
N GLY A 23 8.24 -12.44 -0.96
CA GLY A 23 9.14 -13.47 -0.48
C GLY A 23 9.17 -14.65 -1.43
N VAL A 24 10.33 -15.27 -1.61
CA VAL A 24 10.51 -16.46 -2.48
C VAL A 24 11.38 -17.48 -1.77
N TYR A 25 11.02 -18.75 -1.88
CA TYR A 25 11.86 -19.87 -1.51
C TYR A 25 11.78 -20.96 -2.58
N ASP A 26 12.89 -21.20 -3.28
CA ASP A 26 13.06 -22.24 -4.28
C ASP A 26 13.73 -23.46 -3.66
N PHE A 27 13.03 -24.61 -3.62
CA PHE A 27 13.54 -25.83 -3.00
C PHE A 27 14.51 -26.61 -3.90
N ASP A 28 14.60 -26.25 -5.18
CA ASP A 28 15.55 -26.84 -6.12
C ASP A 28 16.91 -26.12 -6.11
N GLY A 29 17.00 -25.02 -5.34
CA GLY A 29 18.26 -24.29 -5.12
C GLY A 29 18.60 -23.26 -6.21
N HIS A 30 17.62 -22.81 -7.00
CA HIS A 30 17.84 -21.78 -8.01
C HIS A 30 17.88 -20.38 -7.38
N ASP A 31 18.70 -19.49 -7.96
CA ASP A 31 18.78 -18.08 -7.54
C ASP A 31 17.44 -17.36 -7.71
N VAL A 32 16.95 -16.72 -6.63
CA VAL A 32 15.61 -16.07 -6.58
C VAL A 32 15.63 -14.56 -6.78
N ALA A 33 16.80 -13.90 -6.85
CA ALA A 33 16.90 -12.44 -6.93
C ALA A 33 16.13 -11.84 -8.13
N SER A 34 16.25 -12.45 -9.32
CA SER A 34 15.52 -12.01 -10.52
C SER A 34 14.02 -12.21 -10.37
N THR A 35 13.59 -13.29 -9.74
CA THR A 35 12.16 -13.55 -9.47
C THR A 35 11.58 -12.50 -8.51
N ILE A 36 12.34 -12.16 -7.47
CA ILE A 36 11.95 -11.09 -6.53
C ILE A 36 11.89 -9.74 -7.26
N TYR A 37 12.86 -9.43 -8.12
CA TYR A 37 12.86 -8.21 -8.92
C TYR A 37 11.56 -8.05 -9.73
N TYR A 38 11.12 -9.08 -10.45
CA TYR A 38 9.89 -9.04 -11.23
C TYR A 38 8.64 -8.96 -10.34
N GLY A 39 8.62 -9.65 -9.19
CA GLY A 39 7.55 -9.50 -8.20
C GLY A 39 7.44 -8.07 -7.66
N LEU A 40 8.59 -7.43 -7.37
CA LEU A 40 8.62 -6.03 -6.91
C LEU A 40 8.21 -5.05 -8.01
N LEU A 41 8.56 -5.30 -9.29
CA LEU A 41 8.07 -4.49 -10.41
C LEU A 41 6.54 -4.55 -10.51
N ALA A 42 5.94 -5.71 -10.31
CA ALA A 42 4.48 -5.86 -10.27
C ALA A 42 3.84 -5.12 -9.10
N LEU A 43 4.56 -4.99 -7.98
CA LEU A 43 4.13 -4.27 -6.77
C LEU A 43 4.57 -2.80 -6.75
N GLN A 44 5.19 -2.27 -7.81
CA GLN A 44 5.76 -0.91 -7.82
C GLN A 44 4.72 0.18 -7.55
N HIS A 45 3.45 -0.06 -7.89
CA HIS A 45 2.34 0.85 -7.60
C HIS A 45 2.16 1.08 -6.09
N ARG A 46 2.56 0.14 -5.23
CA ARG A 46 2.46 0.23 -3.76
C ARG A 46 3.58 1.07 -3.14
N GLY A 47 4.77 1.12 -3.75
CA GLY A 47 5.89 1.88 -3.20
C GLY A 47 6.84 2.38 -4.28
N GLN A 48 7.16 3.68 -4.28
CA GLN A 48 7.97 4.33 -5.31
C GLN A 48 9.15 5.15 -4.77
N GLU A 49 9.37 5.13 -3.45
CA GLU A 49 10.45 5.89 -2.81
C GLU A 49 11.76 5.11 -2.72
N SER A 50 11.66 3.87 -2.31
CA SER A 50 12.82 3.00 -2.18
C SER A 50 12.43 1.54 -2.35
N CYS A 51 13.41 0.70 -2.66
CA CYS A 51 13.22 -0.73 -2.79
C CYS A 51 14.46 -1.49 -2.35
N GLY A 52 14.30 -2.79 -2.13
CA GLY A 52 15.43 -3.64 -1.74
C GLY A 52 15.13 -5.11 -1.90
N ILE A 53 16.20 -5.88 -2.00
CA ILE A 53 16.20 -7.34 -2.11
C ILE A 53 17.25 -7.89 -1.15
N ALA A 54 16.89 -8.92 -0.40
CA ALA A 54 17.82 -9.70 0.42
C ALA A 54 17.65 -11.19 0.11
N VAL A 55 18.76 -11.90 -0.06
CA VAL A 55 18.79 -13.34 -0.40
C VAL A 55 19.76 -14.10 0.49
N SER A 56 19.52 -15.40 0.66
CA SER A 56 20.44 -16.33 1.34
C SER A 56 20.54 -17.63 0.53
N ASP A 57 21.72 -18.20 0.47
CA ASP A 57 21.95 -19.54 -0.03
C ASP A 57 21.77 -20.54 1.11
N THR A 58 20.73 -21.37 1.06
CA THR A 58 20.42 -22.35 2.12
C THR A 58 21.44 -23.46 2.22
N ASN A 59 22.22 -23.72 1.17
CA ASN A 59 23.33 -24.68 1.12
C ASN A 59 24.69 -24.04 1.39
N GLY A 60 24.73 -22.70 1.42
CA GLY A 60 25.93 -21.91 1.64
C GLY A 60 26.31 -21.76 3.12
N PRO A 61 27.28 -20.87 3.41
CA PRO A 61 27.70 -20.58 4.77
C PRO A 61 26.54 -20.10 5.65
N LYS A 62 26.36 -20.72 6.82
CA LYS A 62 25.30 -20.38 7.75
C LYS A 62 25.32 -18.90 8.11
N GLY A 63 24.16 -18.28 8.03
CA GLY A 63 23.95 -16.88 8.44
C GLY A 63 24.41 -15.83 7.43
N LYS A 64 24.86 -16.23 6.25
CA LYS A 64 25.21 -15.27 5.20
C LYS A 64 23.95 -14.83 4.45
N VAL A 65 23.64 -13.55 4.53
CA VAL A 65 22.60 -12.89 3.74
C VAL A 65 23.25 -11.82 2.88
N LEU A 66 22.96 -11.82 1.58
CA LEU A 66 23.35 -10.78 0.65
C LEU A 66 22.15 -9.85 0.47
N SER A 67 22.37 -8.53 0.53
CA SER A 67 21.28 -7.57 0.32
C SER A 67 21.76 -6.35 -0.47
N SER A 68 20.83 -5.81 -1.23
CA SER A 68 20.97 -4.53 -1.91
C SER A 68 19.68 -3.76 -1.76
N LYS A 69 19.77 -2.47 -1.42
CA LYS A 69 18.61 -1.57 -1.32
C LYS A 69 19.02 -0.16 -1.68
N ASP A 70 18.11 0.58 -2.31
CA ASP A 70 18.37 1.95 -2.70
C ASP A 70 17.07 2.77 -2.78
N MET A 71 17.24 4.08 -2.93
CA MET A 71 16.17 5.02 -3.24
C MET A 71 15.78 4.91 -4.72
N GLY A 72 14.51 5.19 -5.03
CA GLY A 72 13.98 5.17 -6.39
C GLY A 72 13.18 3.93 -6.74
N LEU A 73 12.86 3.80 -8.02
CA LEU A 73 12.07 2.69 -8.56
C LEU A 73 12.92 1.41 -8.66
N VAL A 74 12.26 0.26 -8.70
CA VAL A 74 12.93 -1.05 -8.77
C VAL A 74 13.86 -1.15 -9.99
N ASN A 75 13.44 -0.64 -11.14
CA ASN A 75 14.25 -0.65 -12.37
C ASN A 75 15.39 0.40 -12.37
N GLU A 76 15.36 1.36 -11.45
CA GLU A 76 16.43 2.35 -11.26
C GLU A 76 17.46 1.84 -10.25
N ALA A 77 16.99 1.20 -9.17
CA ALA A 77 17.84 0.69 -8.08
C ALA A 77 18.59 -0.59 -8.46
N PHE A 78 18.03 -1.42 -9.35
CA PHE A 78 18.61 -2.71 -9.69
C PHE A 78 18.98 -2.81 -11.17
N THR A 79 20.27 -2.98 -11.44
CA THR A 79 20.80 -3.37 -12.76
C THR A 79 21.00 -4.89 -12.84
N PRO A 80 21.15 -5.49 -14.04
CA PRO A 80 21.48 -6.92 -14.18
C PRO A 80 22.70 -7.32 -13.34
N GLU A 81 23.75 -6.49 -13.30
CA GLU A 81 24.97 -6.77 -12.54
C GLU A 81 24.74 -6.75 -11.02
N HIS A 82 23.76 -5.97 -10.54
CA HIS A 82 23.37 -5.99 -9.13
C HIS A 82 22.66 -7.30 -8.80
N LEU A 83 21.75 -7.77 -9.66
CA LEU A 83 21.01 -9.02 -9.46
C LEU A 83 21.92 -10.24 -9.53
N GLU A 84 22.89 -10.26 -10.45
CA GLU A 84 23.86 -11.36 -10.58
C GLU A 84 24.70 -11.57 -9.31
N LYS A 85 24.90 -10.53 -8.50
CA LYS A 85 25.64 -10.61 -7.23
C LYS A 85 24.79 -11.14 -6.08
N LEU A 86 23.46 -11.10 -6.21
CA LEU A 86 22.51 -11.56 -5.19
C LEU A 86 22.20 -13.04 -5.40
N LYS A 87 23.11 -13.92 -4.95
CA LYS A 87 23.00 -15.36 -5.07
C LYS A 87 22.33 -15.96 -3.84
N GLY A 88 21.32 -16.78 -4.06
CA GLY A 88 20.60 -17.51 -3.03
C GLY A 88 19.24 -18.01 -3.52
N ASP A 89 18.79 -19.09 -2.90
CA ASP A 89 17.56 -19.83 -3.22
C ASP A 89 16.37 -19.40 -2.33
N ILE A 90 16.61 -18.58 -1.31
CA ILE A 90 15.59 -17.96 -0.47
C ILE A 90 15.82 -16.45 -0.42
N GLY A 91 14.74 -15.66 -0.46
CA GLY A 91 14.89 -14.21 -0.38
C GLY A 91 13.60 -13.46 -0.09
N VAL A 92 13.78 -12.18 0.27
CA VAL A 92 12.69 -11.22 0.49
C VAL A 92 12.96 -9.92 -0.25
N GLY A 93 11.92 -9.31 -0.75
CA GLY A 93 11.93 -8.01 -1.40
C GLY A 93 10.90 -7.07 -0.83
N HIS A 94 11.14 -5.78 -0.99
CA HIS A 94 10.27 -4.70 -0.52
C HIS A 94 10.27 -3.52 -1.48
N VAL A 95 9.10 -2.92 -1.67
CA VAL A 95 8.92 -1.59 -2.24
C VAL A 95 8.29 -0.70 -1.17
N ARG A 96 8.90 0.47 -0.94
CA ARG A 96 8.53 1.34 0.19
C ARG A 96 7.86 2.62 -0.29
N TYR A 97 6.85 2.99 0.47
CA TYR A 97 6.39 4.35 0.61
C TYR A 97 6.44 4.75 2.10
N SER A 98 6.91 5.96 2.43
CA SER A 98 7.08 6.39 3.83
C SER A 98 5.73 6.67 4.48
N THR A 99 5.35 5.84 5.45
CA THR A 99 4.25 6.10 6.39
C THR A 99 4.77 6.50 7.76
N ALA A 100 5.91 5.94 8.16
CA ALA A 100 6.65 6.26 9.37
C ALA A 100 8.15 6.32 9.05
N GLY A 101 8.86 7.29 9.61
CA GLY A 101 10.28 7.55 9.38
C GLY A 101 10.56 8.27 8.06
N GLY A 102 11.66 9.00 8.00
CA GLY A 102 12.07 9.80 6.84
C GLY A 102 12.32 8.98 5.57
N SER A 103 12.23 9.64 4.41
CA SER A 103 12.56 9.06 3.10
C SER A 103 14.09 9.07 2.90
N THR A 104 14.76 8.09 3.51
CA THR A 104 16.22 7.90 3.43
C THR A 104 16.57 6.45 3.09
N ARG A 105 17.79 6.24 2.57
CA ARG A 105 18.26 4.91 2.20
C ARG A 105 18.37 3.95 3.40
N GLU A 106 18.66 4.46 4.58
CA GLU A 106 18.73 3.68 5.83
C GLU A 106 17.39 3.03 6.12
N ASN A 107 16.32 3.78 5.88
CA ASN A 107 14.93 3.35 6.09
C ASN A 107 14.38 2.44 4.98
N ALA A 108 15.12 2.24 3.89
CA ALA A 108 14.72 1.27 2.87
C ALA A 108 14.75 -0.16 3.45
N GLN A 109 13.81 -0.99 2.99
CA GLN A 109 13.68 -2.38 3.40
C GLN A 109 14.03 -3.32 2.22
N PRO A 110 14.35 -4.60 2.45
CA PRO A 110 14.32 -5.33 3.72
C PRO A 110 15.35 -4.85 4.74
N LEU A 111 15.00 -4.94 6.03
CA LEU A 111 15.99 -4.84 7.10
C LEU A 111 16.74 -6.16 7.21
N VAL A 112 18.07 -6.11 7.23
CA VAL A 112 18.93 -7.28 7.45
C VAL A 112 19.75 -7.05 8.72
N LEU A 113 19.47 -7.82 9.74
CA LEU A 113 20.05 -7.70 11.07
C LEU A 113 20.79 -8.97 11.47
N ASN A 114 22.02 -8.80 11.94
CA ASN A 114 22.80 -9.89 12.53
C ASN A 114 22.66 -9.89 14.04
N TYR A 115 22.41 -11.03 14.61
CA TYR A 115 22.30 -11.22 16.05
C TYR A 115 22.84 -12.60 16.47
N VAL A 116 22.87 -12.92 17.76
CA VAL A 116 23.54 -14.10 18.32
C VAL A 116 23.01 -15.45 17.75
N LYS A 117 21.78 -15.51 17.21
CA LYS A 117 21.22 -16.72 16.60
C LYS A 117 21.35 -16.77 15.07
N GLY A 118 21.99 -15.78 14.45
CA GLY A 118 22.21 -15.72 13.01
C GLY A 118 21.75 -14.41 12.40
N THR A 119 21.23 -14.45 11.18
CA THR A 119 20.77 -13.29 10.44
C THR A 119 19.25 -13.35 10.26
N LEU A 120 18.60 -12.21 10.34
CA LEU A 120 17.19 -12.00 10.10
C LEU A 120 17.02 -11.00 8.96
N GLY A 121 16.23 -11.36 7.93
CA GLY A 121 15.71 -10.43 6.93
C GLY A 121 14.23 -10.15 7.22
N LEU A 122 13.81 -8.89 7.17
CA LEU A 122 12.43 -8.48 7.43
C LEU A 122 11.95 -7.47 6.40
N ALA A 123 10.82 -7.76 5.77
CA ALA A 123 10.02 -6.84 4.98
C ALA A 123 8.64 -6.66 5.65
N HIS A 124 8.20 -5.42 5.80
CA HIS A 124 6.98 -5.04 6.50
C HIS A 124 6.12 -4.10 5.66
N ASN A 125 4.85 -4.44 5.49
CA ASN A 125 3.80 -3.56 4.98
C ASN A 125 2.81 -3.26 6.09
N GLY A 126 2.73 -2.01 6.53
CA GLY A 126 1.80 -1.57 7.56
C GLY A 126 2.35 -0.44 8.42
N ASN A 127 1.78 -0.28 9.61
CA ASN A 127 2.18 0.70 10.60
C ASN A 127 1.78 0.27 12.01
N LEU A 128 2.74 0.34 12.95
CA LEU A 128 2.49 0.04 14.36
C LEU A 128 2.06 1.29 15.11
N ILE A 129 0.96 1.19 15.85
CA ILE A 129 0.46 2.30 16.68
C ILE A 129 1.16 2.40 18.04
N ASN A 130 1.90 1.37 18.47
CA ASN A 130 2.66 1.37 19.72
C ASN A 130 4.18 1.31 19.49
N ALA A 131 4.66 1.60 18.27
CA ALA A 131 6.09 1.57 17.96
C ALA A 131 6.92 2.52 18.84
N PRO A 132 6.50 3.77 19.15
CA PRO A 132 7.27 4.67 20.01
C PRO A 132 7.45 4.15 21.43
N GLU A 133 6.41 3.56 22.01
CA GLU A 133 6.44 2.95 23.33
C GLU A 133 7.44 1.78 23.37
N LEU A 134 7.28 0.85 22.43
CA LEU A 134 8.13 -0.33 22.32
C LEU A 134 9.60 0.03 22.04
N ARG A 135 9.84 1.07 21.21
CA ARG A 135 11.18 1.56 20.94
C ARG A 135 11.84 2.09 22.19
N ARG A 136 11.16 2.93 22.96
CA ARG A 136 11.67 3.45 24.23
C ARG A 136 12.01 2.33 25.23
N GLU A 137 11.15 1.31 25.35
CA GLU A 137 11.44 0.14 26.19
C GLU A 137 12.71 -0.59 25.76
N LEU A 138 12.94 -0.75 24.46
CA LEU A 138 14.13 -1.38 23.93
C LEU A 138 15.37 -0.52 24.16
N GLU A 139 15.32 0.79 23.94
CA GLU A 139 16.41 1.74 24.17
C GLU A 139 16.84 1.76 25.63
N TYR A 140 15.91 1.73 26.59
CA TYR A 140 16.21 1.61 28.02
C TYR A 140 16.93 0.30 28.39
N THR A 141 16.80 -0.73 27.56
CA THR A 141 17.54 -2.00 27.73
C THR A 141 18.81 -2.08 26.89
N GLY A 142 19.22 -0.98 26.26
CA GLY A 142 20.49 -0.86 25.53
C GLY A 142 20.40 -1.14 24.02
N ALA A 143 19.18 -1.19 23.42
CA ALA A 143 19.04 -1.31 21.97
C ALA A 143 19.52 -0.02 21.29
N ILE A 144 20.28 -0.18 20.20
CA ILE A 144 20.78 0.92 19.37
C ILE A 144 20.12 0.82 18.00
N PHE A 145 19.21 1.72 17.70
CA PHE A 145 18.48 1.76 16.44
C PHE A 145 19.32 2.43 15.34
N GLN A 146 19.23 1.89 14.13
CA GLN A 146 19.90 2.40 12.94
C GLN A 146 18.94 3.16 12.02
N THR A 147 17.65 2.97 12.22
CA THR A 147 16.59 3.54 11.38
C THR A 147 15.55 4.27 12.21
N THR A 148 14.69 5.02 11.55
CA THR A 148 13.55 5.71 12.16
C THR A 148 12.22 5.03 11.85
N ILE A 149 12.23 3.76 11.38
CA ILE A 149 11.02 3.01 11.02
C ILE A 149 10.60 2.04 12.13
N ASP A 150 9.31 1.80 12.21
CA ASP A 150 8.69 0.84 13.14
C ASP A 150 9.09 -0.62 12.85
N SER A 151 9.46 -0.93 11.62
CA SER A 151 9.92 -2.26 11.21
C SER A 151 11.16 -2.71 11.96
N GLU A 152 12.05 -1.78 12.37
CA GLU A 152 13.22 -2.12 13.19
C GLU A 152 12.80 -2.51 14.61
N VAL A 153 11.75 -1.89 15.15
CA VAL A 153 11.17 -2.29 16.44
C VAL A 153 10.65 -3.73 16.37
N ILE A 154 9.95 -4.09 15.28
CA ILE A 154 9.49 -5.47 15.04
C ILE A 154 10.67 -6.43 15.02
N ALA A 155 11.73 -6.10 14.27
CA ALA A 155 12.91 -6.95 14.13
C ALA A 155 13.64 -7.17 15.48
N TYR A 156 13.75 -6.12 16.30
CA TYR A 156 14.29 -6.23 17.65
C TYR A 156 13.47 -7.13 18.56
N HIS A 157 12.14 -7.03 18.52
CA HIS A 157 11.25 -7.91 19.29
C HIS A 157 11.39 -9.36 18.85
N ILE A 158 11.41 -9.64 17.54
CA ILE A 158 11.64 -11.00 17.03
C ILE A 158 13.00 -11.53 17.50
N ALA A 159 14.07 -10.74 17.37
CA ALA A 159 15.40 -11.14 17.78
C ALA A 159 15.47 -11.43 19.30
N ARG A 160 14.84 -10.59 20.13
CA ARG A 160 14.77 -10.75 21.59
C ARG A 160 13.98 -12.01 21.98
N GLU A 161 12.82 -12.22 21.39
CA GLU A 161 12.00 -13.42 21.64
C GLU A 161 12.71 -14.70 21.17
N ARG A 162 13.50 -14.61 20.09
CA ARG A 162 14.27 -15.76 19.57
C ARG A 162 15.33 -16.29 20.55
N LEU A 163 15.75 -15.51 21.54
CA LEU A 163 16.67 -15.99 22.58
C LEU A 163 16.03 -17.08 23.46
N ASN A 164 14.70 -16.99 23.65
CA ASN A 164 13.93 -17.84 24.55
C ASN A 164 12.92 -18.74 23.83
N SER A 165 12.94 -18.78 22.49
CA SER A 165 12.06 -19.63 21.67
C SER A 165 12.87 -20.73 20.96
N LYS A 166 12.20 -21.83 20.63
CA LYS A 166 12.80 -22.98 19.95
C LYS A 166 13.10 -22.68 18.48
N SER A 167 12.29 -21.83 17.87
CA SER A 167 12.34 -21.53 16.43
C SER A 167 12.11 -20.05 16.14
N VAL A 168 12.35 -19.61 14.90
CA VAL A 168 12.14 -18.22 14.50
C VAL A 168 10.64 -17.92 14.34
N GLU A 169 9.85 -18.87 13.84
CA GLU A 169 8.40 -18.75 13.73
C GLU A 169 7.72 -18.59 15.10
N GLU A 170 8.18 -19.34 16.11
CA GLU A 170 7.73 -19.13 17.49
C GLU A 170 8.09 -17.74 18.02
N ALA A 171 9.29 -17.23 17.68
CA ALA A 171 9.70 -15.88 18.05
C ALA A 171 8.83 -14.80 17.38
N VAL A 172 8.49 -14.98 16.10
CA VAL A 172 7.53 -14.12 15.40
C VAL A 172 6.18 -14.12 16.12
N GLY A 173 5.65 -15.29 16.46
CA GLY A 173 4.38 -15.42 17.20
C GLY A 173 4.39 -14.69 18.55
N ARG A 174 5.47 -14.83 19.32
CA ARG A 174 5.64 -14.10 20.58
C ARG A 174 5.76 -12.59 20.37
N ALA A 175 6.45 -12.13 19.31
CA ALA A 175 6.52 -10.71 18.97
C ALA A 175 5.13 -10.17 18.60
N MET A 176 4.31 -10.93 17.86
CA MET A 176 2.94 -10.55 17.50
C MET A 176 2.04 -10.28 18.71
N THR A 177 2.33 -10.85 19.88
CA THR A 177 1.58 -10.56 21.10
C THR A 177 1.87 -9.19 21.70
N LYS A 178 2.94 -8.54 21.28
CA LYS A 178 3.41 -7.25 21.81
C LYS A 178 3.15 -6.08 20.87
N ILE A 179 3.31 -6.31 19.56
CA ILE A 179 3.11 -5.28 18.55
C ILE A 179 1.63 -5.05 18.30
N LYS A 180 1.22 -3.77 18.18
CA LYS A 180 -0.16 -3.36 17.89
C LYS A 180 -0.16 -2.48 16.65
N GLY A 181 -1.11 -2.73 15.75
CA GLY A 181 -1.24 -1.99 14.49
C GLY A 181 -1.57 -2.91 13.33
N ALA A 182 -1.39 -2.37 12.13
CA ALA A 182 -1.55 -3.11 10.88
C ALA A 182 -0.20 -3.62 10.42
N TYR A 183 -0.10 -4.90 10.06
CA TYR A 183 1.12 -5.44 9.50
C TYR A 183 0.91 -6.71 8.68
N SER A 184 1.61 -6.76 7.55
CA SER A 184 1.94 -8.00 6.84
C SER A 184 3.46 -8.10 6.79
N LEU A 185 4.00 -9.17 7.37
CA LEU A 185 5.43 -9.39 7.51
C LEU A 185 5.88 -10.52 6.60
N VAL A 186 7.00 -10.32 5.92
CA VAL A 186 7.78 -11.42 5.32
C VAL A 186 9.13 -11.44 6.01
N VAL A 187 9.36 -12.51 6.74
CA VAL A 187 10.56 -12.73 7.55
C VAL A 187 11.39 -13.85 6.94
N MET A 188 12.65 -13.58 6.69
CA MET A 188 13.61 -14.57 6.21
C MET A 188 14.66 -14.87 7.28
N SER A 189 14.80 -16.11 7.66
CA SER A 189 16.03 -16.63 8.25
C SER A 189 16.83 -17.31 7.12
N PRO A 190 18.11 -17.67 7.35
CA PRO A 190 18.90 -18.32 6.29
C PRO A 190 18.34 -19.62 5.70
N ARG A 191 17.26 -20.19 6.28
CA ARG A 191 16.67 -21.47 5.85
C ARG A 191 15.15 -21.56 5.96
N LYS A 192 14.47 -20.48 6.33
CA LYS A 192 13.01 -20.47 6.46
C LYS A 192 12.47 -19.15 5.94
N LEU A 193 11.41 -19.22 5.18
CA LEU A 193 10.59 -18.09 4.79
C LEU A 193 9.31 -18.10 5.62
N ILE A 194 8.98 -16.98 6.25
CA ILE A 194 7.86 -16.87 7.18
C ILE A 194 7.01 -15.68 6.76
N GLY A 195 5.71 -15.91 6.60
CA GLY A 195 4.70 -14.88 6.45
C GLY A 195 3.93 -14.71 7.75
N ALA A 196 3.64 -13.47 8.17
CA ALA A 196 2.76 -13.23 9.30
C ALA A 196 1.82 -12.07 9.00
N ARG A 197 0.55 -12.21 9.35
CA ARG A 197 -0.48 -11.20 9.13
C ARG A 197 -1.09 -10.78 10.46
N ASP A 198 -1.37 -9.49 10.63
CA ASP A 198 -1.96 -8.97 11.87
C ASP A 198 -3.32 -9.63 12.19
N PRO A 199 -3.74 -9.63 13.48
CA PRO A 199 -4.96 -10.32 13.91
C PRO A 199 -6.25 -9.80 13.26
N TYR A 200 -6.29 -8.55 12.82
CA TYR A 200 -7.44 -7.95 12.15
C TYR A 200 -7.42 -8.19 10.63
N GLY A 201 -6.23 -8.49 10.06
CA GLY A 201 -6.03 -8.68 8.63
C GLY A 201 -6.09 -7.38 7.84
N PHE A 202 -5.60 -6.26 8.41
CA PHE A 202 -5.64 -4.95 7.76
C PHE A 202 -5.00 -4.97 6.38
N LYS A 203 -3.78 -5.51 6.31
CA LYS A 203 -2.99 -5.56 5.08
C LYS A 203 -3.07 -6.94 4.44
N PRO A 204 -3.09 -7.02 3.09
CA PRO A 204 -3.14 -8.29 2.40
C PRO A 204 -1.80 -9.03 2.45
N LEU A 205 -1.86 -10.35 2.45
CA LEU A 205 -0.74 -11.26 2.24
C LEU A 205 -1.27 -12.57 1.67
N CYS A 206 -0.71 -13.05 0.58
CA CYS A 206 -1.10 -14.29 -0.08
C CYS A 206 0.09 -15.21 -0.33
N ILE A 207 -0.23 -16.48 -0.56
CA ILE A 207 0.71 -17.56 -0.83
C ILE A 207 0.54 -17.98 -2.29
N GLY A 208 1.67 -18.10 -3.00
CA GLY A 208 1.75 -18.68 -4.35
C GLY A 208 2.68 -19.86 -4.39
N LYS A 209 2.56 -20.64 -5.48
CA LYS A 209 3.43 -21.79 -5.76
C LYS A 209 3.67 -21.91 -7.25
N ARG A 210 4.90 -22.26 -7.63
CA ARG A 210 5.28 -22.68 -8.97
C ARG A 210 6.29 -23.82 -8.86
N ASP A 211 5.90 -25.00 -9.30
CA ASP A 211 6.70 -26.22 -9.13
C ASP A 211 7.12 -26.44 -7.66
N HIS A 212 8.41 -26.38 -7.36
CA HIS A 212 8.96 -26.47 -6.00
C HIS A 212 9.33 -25.11 -5.39
N THR A 213 8.92 -24.01 -6.03
CA THR A 213 9.13 -22.65 -5.54
C THR A 213 7.87 -22.12 -4.87
N TYR A 214 8.03 -21.56 -3.68
CA TYR A 214 6.94 -20.96 -2.90
C TYR A 214 7.11 -19.45 -2.77
N PHE A 215 5.97 -18.75 -2.71
CA PHE A 215 5.91 -17.31 -2.71
C PHE A 215 5.04 -16.78 -1.58
N LEU A 216 5.44 -15.64 -1.04
CA LEU A 216 4.59 -14.76 -0.22
C LEU A 216 4.52 -13.40 -0.92
N SER A 217 3.33 -12.85 -1.07
CA SER A 217 3.13 -11.58 -1.77
C SER A 217 2.03 -10.74 -1.14
N SER A 218 2.18 -9.41 -1.22
CA SER A 218 1.11 -8.48 -0.86
C SER A 218 -0.12 -8.64 -1.76
N GLU A 219 0.08 -8.93 -3.05
CA GLU A 219 -1.00 -9.04 -4.04
C GLU A 219 -0.81 -10.22 -4.99
N THR A 220 -1.92 -10.75 -5.50
CA THR A 220 -1.90 -11.87 -6.47
C THR A 220 -1.33 -11.47 -7.83
N CYS A 221 -1.45 -10.21 -8.25
CA CYS A 221 -0.89 -9.72 -9.51
C CYS A 221 0.64 -9.92 -9.62
N ALA A 222 1.35 -9.95 -8.48
CA ALA A 222 2.77 -10.24 -8.47
C ALA A 222 3.05 -11.75 -8.63
N LEU A 223 2.15 -12.62 -8.15
CA LEU A 223 2.21 -14.07 -8.42
C LEU A 223 2.03 -14.34 -9.91
N ASP A 224 1.02 -13.72 -10.53
CA ASP A 224 0.76 -13.85 -11.98
C ASP A 224 1.97 -13.41 -12.80
N THR A 225 2.61 -12.29 -12.40
CA THR A 225 3.79 -11.76 -13.09
C THR A 225 4.97 -12.74 -13.08
N VAL A 226 5.15 -13.53 -12.02
CA VAL A 226 6.23 -14.52 -11.92
C VAL A 226 5.78 -15.94 -12.35
N GLY A 227 4.56 -16.09 -12.86
CA GLY A 227 3.99 -17.36 -13.31
C GLY A 227 3.72 -18.35 -12.17
N ALA A 228 3.41 -17.83 -10.98
CA ALA A 228 3.04 -18.64 -9.82
C ALA A 228 1.50 -18.76 -9.70
N GLU A 229 1.03 -19.94 -9.35
CA GLU A 229 -0.37 -20.18 -9.03
C GLU A 229 -0.69 -19.66 -7.63
N PHE A 230 -1.84 -18.99 -7.49
CA PHE A 230 -2.38 -18.59 -6.19
C PHE A 230 -2.81 -19.83 -5.41
N VAL A 231 -2.30 -19.97 -4.18
CA VAL A 231 -2.66 -21.07 -3.28
C VAL A 231 -3.81 -20.65 -2.36
N ARG A 232 -3.60 -19.57 -1.58
CA ARG A 232 -4.59 -18.97 -0.70
C ARG A 232 -4.07 -17.67 -0.09
N ASP A 233 -4.96 -16.92 0.51
CA ASP A 233 -4.59 -15.80 1.38
C ASP A 233 -4.05 -16.32 2.73
N VAL A 234 -3.16 -15.55 3.36
CA VAL A 234 -2.75 -15.74 4.76
C VAL A 234 -3.88 -15.19 5.64
N LEU A 235 -4.36 -15.99 6.57
CA LEU A 235 -5.48 -15.62 7.43
C LEU A 235 -5.08 -14.53 8.44
N PRO A 236 -6.02 -13.70 8.92
CA PRO A 236 -5.78 -12.79 10.02
C PRO A 236 -5.23 -13.53 11.26
N GLY A 237 -4.11 -13.03 11.82
CA GLY A 237 -3.41 -13.63 12.95
C GLY A 237 -2.61 -14.89 12.63
N GLU A 238 -2.51 -15.28 11.38
CA GLU A 238 -1.77 -16.47 10.96
C GLU A 238 -0.27 -16.18 10.78
N ILE A 239 0.53 -17.18 11.16
CA ILE A 239 1.93 -17.32 10.80
C ILE A 239 2.06 -18.51 9.85
N VAL A 240 2.59 -18.26 8.67
CA VAL A 240 2.90 -19.27 7.68
C VAL A 240 4.42 -19.49 7.66
N THR A 241 4.85 -20.73 7.79
CA THR A 241 6.27 -21.11 7.68
C THR A 241 6.46 -21.98 6.45
N ILE A 242 7.38 -21.60 5.59
CA ILE A 242 7.76 -22.33 4.37
C ILE A 242 9.15 -22.91 4.57
N SER A 243 9.26 -24.23 4.49
CA SER A 243 10.54 -24.96 4.61
C SER A 243 10.54 -26.25 3.78
N PRO A 244 11.70 -26.74 3.33
CA PRO A 244 11.78 -27.97 2.52
C PRO A 244 11.26 -29.21 3.27
N GLU A 245 11.44 -29.25 4.59
CA GLU A 245 11.07 -30.43 5.40
C GLU A 245 9.55 -30.60 5.52
N LYS A 246 8.80 -29.51 5.51
CA LYS A 246 7.37 -29.52 5.86
C LYS A 246 6.47 -28.82 4.83
N GLY A 247 7.06 -28.20 3.81
CA GLY A 247 6.30 -27.39 2.87
C GLY A 247 5.74 -26.13 3.53
N ILE A 248 4.42 -25.98 3.52
CA ILE A 248 3.70 -24.87 4.16
C ILE A 248 3.11 -25.35 5.49
N GLU A 249 3.55 -24.75 6.59
CA GLU A 249 2.94 -24.91 7.91
C GLU A 249 2.18 -23.63 8.29
N SER A 250 1.06 -23.78 8.99
CA SER A 250 0.19 -22.71 9.45
C SER A 250 0.05 -22.76 10.96
N ASP A 251 0.18 -21.62 11.63
CA ASP A 251 -0.04 -21.46 13.06
C ASP A 251 -0.86 -20.20 13.35
N THR A 252 -1.98 -20.36 14.03
CA THR A 252 -2.87 -19.26 14.46
C THR A 252 -3.02 -19.20 15.98
N SER A 253 -2.16 -19.88 16.74
CA SER A 253 -2.31 -20.07 18.19
C SER A 253 -1.73 -18.93 19.02
N HIS A 254 -0.88 -18.07 18.43
CA HIS A 254 -0.11 -17.07 19.18
C HIS A 254 -0.90 -15.83 19.57
N VAL A 255 -1.86 -15.41 18.75
CA VAL A 255 -2.64 -14.21 19.00
C VAL A 255 -4.13 -14.52 19.14
N LEU A 256 -4.79 -13.83 20.04
CA LEU A 256 -6.24 -13.90 20.14
C LEU A 256 -6.85 -13.29 18.89
N LYS A 257 -7.74 -14.04 18.25
CA LYS A 257 -8.52 -13.50 17.12
C LYS A 257 -9.52 -12.49 17.67
N PRO A 258 -9.58 -11.28 17.11
CA PRO A 258 -10.66 -10.37 17.46
C PRO A 258 -12.01 -10.98 17.05
N ALA A 259 -13.09 -10.51 17.68
CA ALA A 259 -14.44 -10.95 17.31
C ALA A 259 -14.72 -10.67 15.84
N ASP A 260 -14.26 -9.51 15.37
CA ASP A 260 -14.40 -9.06 13.98
C ASP A 260 -13.03 -8.79 13.37
N THR A 261 -12.84 -9.20 12.13
CA THR A 261 -11.70 -8.80 11.31
C THR A 261 -11.93 -7.38 10.74
N ALA A 262 -10.86 -6.71 10.25
CA ALA A 262 -10.96 -5.32 9.84
C ALA A 262 -10.00 -4.99 8.68
N ARG A 263 -10.22 -5.58 7.52
CA ARG A 263 -9.42 -5.32 6.32
C ARG A 263 -9.52 -3.87 5.91
N CYS A 264 -8.42 -3.29 5.48
CA CYS A 264 -8.46 -1.92 4.96
C CYS A 264 -9.34 -1.86 3.70
N ILE A 265 -10.45 -1.14 3.76
CA ILE A 265 -11.34 -1.01 2.58
C ILE A 265 -10.66 -0.28 1.42
N PHE A 266 -9.64 0.54 1.73
CA PHE A 266 -8.90 1.28 0.71
C PHE A 266 -8.04 0.39 -0.19
N GLU A 267 -7.72 -0.84 0.23
CA GLU A 267 -7.11 -1.84 -0.65
C GLU A 267 -8.01 -2.11 -1.88
N TYR A 268 -9.32 -2.22 -1.67
CA TYR A 268 -10.29 -2.45 -2.75
C TYR A 268 -10.61 -1.18 -3.54
N ILE A 269 -10.64 -0.02 -2.89
CA ILE A 269 -10.98 1.26 -3.55
C ILE A 269 -9.80 1.78 -4.39
N TYR A 270 -8.57 1.73 -3.87
CA TYR A 270 -7.45 2.43 -4.48
C TYR A 270 -6.14 1.64 -4.56
N PHE A 271 -5.61 1.08 -3.43
CA PHE A 271 -4.22 0.64 -3.38
C PHE A 271 -3.93 -0.56 -4.27
N ALA A 272 -4.70 -1.65 -4.16
CA ALA A 272 -4.44 -2.84 -4.93
C ALA A 272 -4.68 -2.63 -6.43
N ARG A 273 -3.97 -3.35 -7.26
CA ARG A 273 -4.22 -3.37 -8.69
C ARG A 273 -5.58 -4.01 -8.99
N PRO A 274 -6.29 -3.54 -10.04
CA PRO A 274 -7.59 -4.12 -10.39
C PRO A 274 -7.56 -5.62 -10.71
N ASP A 275 -6.44 -6.12 -11.21
CA ASP A 275 -6.21 -7.53 -11.53
C ASP A 275 -5.86 -8.40 -10.31
N SER A 276 -5.87 -7.83 -9.10
CA SER A 276 -5.63 -8.56 -7.85
C SER A 276 -6.91 -9.11 -7.23
N PHE A 277 -6.75 -10.24 -6.51
CA PHE A 277 -7.72 -10.79 -5.56
C PHE A 277 -7.18 -10.64 -4.16
N ILE A 278 -8.02 -10.23 -3.22
CA ILE A 278 -7.69 -10.10 -1.79
C ILE A 278 -8.81 -10.77 -0.98
N ASP A 279 -8.44 -11.72 -0.12
CA ASP A 279 -9.40 -12.48 0.71
C ASP A 279 -10.58 -13.04 -0.10
N GLY A 280 -10.29 -13.52 -1.32
CA GLY A 280 -11.26 -14.11 -2.23
C GLY A 280 -12.15 -13.11 -2.98
N ILE A 281 -11.90 -11.80 -2.87
CA ILE A 281 -12.66 -10.74 -3.53
C ILE A 281 -11.83 -10.13 -4.68
N SER A 282 -12.43 -10.00 -5.86
CA SER A 282 -11.86 -9.30 -7.00
C SER A 282 -11.86 -7.79 -6.74
N VAL A 283 -10.70 -7.16 -6.83
CA VAL A 283 -10.55 -5.70 -6.71
C VAL A 283 -11.27 -5.01 -7.87
N TYR A 284 -11.19 -5.58 -9.08
CA TYR A 284 -11.90 -5.06 -10.25
C TYR A 284 -13.40 -5.03 -10.02
N ASP A 285 -14.01 -6.15 -9.59
CA ASP A 285 -15.45 -6.25 -9.36
C ASP A 285 -15.92 -5.30 -8.25
N SER A 286 -15.14 -5.16 -7.19
CA SER A 286 -15.41 -4.19 -6.11
C SER A 286 -15.51 -2.76 -6.64
N ARG A 287 -14.60 -2.35 -7.52
CA ARG A 287 -14.60 -1.00 -8.13
C ARG A 287 -15.72 -0.82 -9.14
N ILE A 288 -16.03 -1.82 -9.95
CA ILE A 288 -17.20 -1.81 -10.84
C ILE A 288 -18.48 -1.64 -10.01
N LEU A 289 -18.60 -2.37 -8.89
CA LEU A 289 -19.77 -2.30 -8.02
C LEU A 289 -19.90 -0.93 -7.35
N ALA A 290 -18.79 -0.32 -6.91
CA ALA A 290 -18.79 1.05 -6.38
C ALA A 290 -19.36 2.05 -7.39
N GLY A 291 -18.96 1.95 -8.66
CA GLY A 291 -19.50 2.79 -9.73
C GLY A 291 -21.00 2.59 -9.97
N LYS A 292 -21.47 1.34 -9.94
CA LYS A 292 -22.91 1.03 -10.05
C LYS A 292 -23.71 1.66 -8.92
N TYR A 293 -23.21 1.57 -7.67
CA TYR A 293 -23.88 2.19 -6.53
C TYR A 293 -23.89 3.73 -6.61
N LEU A 294 -22.82 4.34 -7.09
CA LEU A 294 -22.81 5.78 -7.35
C LEU A 294 -23.89 6.19 -8.36
N ALA A 295 -24.09 5.42 -9.42
CA ALA A 295 -25.15 5.70 -10.41
C ALA A 295 -26.56 5.52 -9.82
N MET A 296 -26.76 4.52 -8.95
CA MET A 296 -28.05 4.29 -8.28
C MET A 296 -28.38 5.37 -7.24
N ASP A 297 -27.37 5.73 -6.43
CA ASP A 297 -27.57 6.60 -5.26
C ASP A 297 -27.49 8.09 -5.62
N SER A 298 -26.78 8.44 -6.69
CA SER A 298 -26.52 9.83 -7.11
C SER A 298 -26.57 9.99 -8.63
N PRO A 299 -27.73 9.70 -9.25
CA PRO A 299 -27.90 9.84 -10.69
C PRO A 299 -27.82 11.31 -11.12
N VAL A 300 -27.31 11.57 -12.30
CA VAL A 300 -27.28 12.90 -12.93
C VAL A 300 -27.45 12.75 -14.43
N ASP A 301 -28.17 13.70 -15.06
CA ASP A 301 -28.32 13.75 -16.50
C ASP A 301 -27.05 14.31 -17.15
N ALA A 302 -26.37 13.51 -17.94
CA ALA A 302 -25.09 13.87 -18.57
C ALA A 302 -24.91 13.13 -19.90
N ASP A 303 -23.89 13.54 -20.64
CA ASP A 303 -23.63 13.05 -22.00
C ASP A 303 -22.48 12.03 -22.04
N LEU A 304 -21.62 12.02 -21.01
CA LEU A 304 -20.41 11.20 -20.96
C LEU A 304 -19.99 10.89 -19.53
N VAL A 305 -19.59 9.65 -19.29
CA VAL A 305 -18.89 9.22 -18.06
C VAL A 305 -17.42 9.04 -18.35
N ILE A 306 -16.55 9.62 -17.53
CA ILE A 306 -15.10 9.47 -17.61
C ILE A 306 -14.51 9.08 -16.25
N GLY A 307 -13.37 8.38 -16.24
CA GLY A 307 -12.59 8.12 -15.03
C GLY A 307 -11.37 9.00 -14.95
N VAL A 308 -10.99 9.40 -13.73
CA VAL A 308 -9.65 9.96 -13.48
C VAL A 308 -8.65 8.79 -13.50
N PRO A 309 -7.70 8.76 -14.46
CA PRO A 309 -6.82 7.61 -14.61
C PRO A 309 -5.81 7.46 -13.45
N GLU A 310 -5.54 6.25 -13.04
CA GLU A 310 -6.12 4.99 -13.47
C GLU A 310 -7.18 4.50 -12.48
N SER A 311 -7.19 4.99 -11.24
CA SER A 311 -8.01 4.52 -10.12
C SER A 311 -9.52 4.68 -10.35
N GLY A 312 -9.94 5.78 -10.98
CA GLY A 312 -11.34 6.05 -11.28
C GLY A 312 -11.94 5.26 -12.44
N ASN A 313 -11.12 4.64 -13.30
CA ASN A 313 -11.59 4.04 -14.55
C ASN A 313 -12.59 2.89 -14.33
N CYS A 314 -12.32 1.96 -13.42
CA CYS A 314 -13.20 0.83 -13.15
C CYS A 314 -14.56 1.29 -12.60
N ALA A 315 -14.56 2.24 -11.66
CA ALA A 315 -15.80 2.80 -11.12
C ALA A 315 -16.58 3.60 -12.18
N ALA A 316 -15.89 4.30 -13.08
CA ALA A 316 -16.51 4.99 -14.20
C ALA A 316 -17.21 4.01 -15.17
N MET A 317 -16.58 2.88 -15.48
CA MET A 317 -17.22 1.81 -16.25
C MET A 317 -18.47 1.26 -15.53
N GLY A 318 -18.37 1.01 -14.20
CA GLY A 318 -19.50 0.57 -13.40
C GLY A 318 -20.66 1.57 -13.40
N TYR A 319 -20.35 2.87 -13.28
CA TYR A 319 -21.35 3.95 -13.38
C TYR A 319 -22.03 3.96 -14.73
N SER A 320 -21.27 3.89 -15.82
CA SER A 320 -21.79 3.83 -17.19
C SER A 320 -22.70 2.62 -17.41
N MET A 321 -22.28 1.43 -16.97
CA MET A 321 -23.09 0.19 -17.08
C MET A 321 -24.44 0.33 -16.38
N GLN A 322 -24.50 1.01 -15.23
CA GLN A 322 -25.70 1.16 -14.44
C GLN A 322 -26.62 2.29 -14.94
N SER A 323 -26.02 3.42 -15.35
CA SER A 323 -26.78 4.61 -15.80
C SER A 323 -27.22 4.55 -17.26
N GLY A 324 -26.53 3.74 -18.08
CA GLY A 324 -26.69 3.74 -19.54
C GLY A 324 -26.02 4.92 -20.25
N ILE A 325 -25.37 5.85 -19.52
CA ILE A 325 -24.61 6.95 -20.10
C ILE A 325 -23.29 6.41 -20.65
N PRO A 326 -22.89 6.76 -21.91
CA PRO A 326 -21.67 6.24 -22.51
C PRO A 326 -20.40 6.51 -21.68
N TYR A 327 -19.53 5.50 -21.54
CA TYR A 327 -18.19 5.67 -21.03
C TYR A 327 -17.23 6.12 -22.14
N GLY A 328 -16.33 7.04 -21.86
CA GLY A 328 -15.28 7.46 -22.77
C GLY A 328 -13.99 7.86 -22.06
N MET A 329 -12.92 7.96 -22.84
CA MET A 329 -11.65 8.47 -22.34
C MET A 329 -11.68 10.00 -22.28
N GLY A 330 -11.85 10.59 -21.11
CA GLY A 330 -11.78 12.05 -20.91
C GLY A 330 -10.36 12.55 -20.71
N PHE A 331 -9.43 11.66 -20.31
CA PHE A 331 -8.04 11.98 -20.01
C PHE A 331 -7.08 10.96 -20.60
N VAL A 332 -5.85 11.42 -20.89
CA VAL A 332 -4.69 10.58 -21.16
C VAL A 332 -3.64 10.82 -20.09
N LYS A 333 -3.19 9.74 -19.45
CA LYS A 333 -2.03 9.77 -18.56
C LYS A 333 -0.76 9.54 -19.37
N ASN A 334 0.21 10.43 -19.23
CA ASN A 334 1.51 10.25 -19.87
C ASN A 334 2.30 9.16 -19.12
N ALA A 335 2.35 7.96 -19.70
CA ALA A 335 3.05 6.81 -19.14
C ALA A 335 4.59 6.94 -19.12
N TYR A 336 5.13 7.87 -19.93
CA TYR A 336 6.58 8.10 -20.03
C TYR A 336 7.12 9.11 -19.02
N VAL A 337 6.26 9.78 -18.28
CA VAL A 337 6.65 10.72 -17.22
C VAL A 337 6.61 10.02 -15.87
N GLY A 338 7.77 9.54 -15.42
CA GLY A 338 7.95 8.99 -14.07
C GLY A 338 7.82 10.06 -12.97
N ARG A 339 7.78 9.63 -11.69
CA ARG A 339 7.79 10.57 -10.55
C ARG A 339 9.15 11.26 -10.34
N THR A 340 10.21 10.72 -10.92
CA THR A 340 11.60 11.18 -10.83
C THR A 340 11.97 12.29 -11.82
N PHE A 341 11.00 13.00 -12.39
CA PHE A 341 11.32 14.09 -13.32
C PHE A 341 12.11 15.17 -12.57
N ILE A 342 13.39 15.36 -12.96
CA ILE A 342 14.25 16.45 -12.46
C ILE A 342 13.59 17.78 -12.88
N LYS A 343 13.00 18.50 -11.94
CA LYS A 343 12.46 19.82 -12.20
C LYS A 343 13.60 20.79 -12.52
N PRO A 344 13.56 21.54 -13.61
CA PRO A 344 14.36 22.75 -13.71
C PRO A 344 14.00 23.64 -12.51
N LYS A 345 15.02 24.15 -11.81
CA LYS A 345 14.82 25.09 -10.71
C LYS A 345 13.92 26.23 -11.18
N GLN A 346 12.81 26.43 -10.50
CA GLN A 346 11.77 27.46 -10.67
C GLN A 346 10.73 27.20 -11.78
N LYS A 347 9.58 26.67 -11.38
CA LYS A 347 8.23 27.24 -11.59
C LYS A 347 7.20 26.29 -11.01
N SER A 348 6.30 26.86 -10.21
CA SER A 348 5.08 26.38 -9.55
C SER A 348 4.61 24.91 -9.77
N SER A 349 4.10 24.32 -8.72
CA SER A 349 3.41 23.01 -8.68
C SER A 349 2.30 22.83 -9.75
N GLU A 350 1.87 23.91 -10.40
CA GLU A 350 0.87 23.93 -11.49
C GLU A 350 1.30 23.17 -12.73
N SER A 351 2.58 23.24 -13.13
CA SER A 351 3.05 22.58 -14.35
C SER A 351 3.20 21.05 -14.20
N SER A 352 3.31 20.51 -12.99
CA SER A 352 3.62 19.09 -12.80
C SER A 352 2.40 18.16 -13.03
N VAL A 353 1.18 18.64 -12.80
CA VAL A 353 -0.04 17.86 -13.08
C VAL A 353 -0.35 17.86 -14.57
N GLN A 354 -0.18 19.01 -15.26
CA GLN A 354 -0.37 19.12 -16.71
C GLN A 354 0.57 18.23 -17.52
N VAL A 355 1.78 17.97 -17.03
CA VAL A 355 2.73 17.06 -17.71
C VAL A 355 2.29 15.60 -17.61
N LYS A 356 1.52 15.23 -16.57
CA LYS A 356 1.14 13.84 -16.29
C LYS A 356 -0.24 13.46 -16.79
N LEU A 357 -1.17 14.42 -16.85
CA LEU A 357 -2.58 14.18 -17.17
C LEU A 357 -3.07 15.26 -18.13
N ASN A 358 -3.59 14.86 -19.29
CA ASN A 358 -4.14 15.78 -20.28
C ASN A 358 -5.59 15.42 -20.60
N PRO A 359 -6.52 16.39 -20.68
CA PRO A 359 -7.88 16.14 -21.14
C PRO A 359 -7.89 15.91 -22.66
N ILE A 360 -8.79 15.05 -23.11
CA ILE A 360 -9.07 14.83 -24.54
C ILE A 360 -10.19 15.80 -24.92
N ARG A 361 -9.84 16.95 -25.54
CA ARG A 361 -10.77 18.00 -25.90
C ARG A 361 -11.96 17.48 -26.70
N GLU A 362 -11.71 16.72 -27.74
CA GLU A 362 -12.75 16.16 -28.64
C GLU A 362 -13.75 15.24 -27.91
N ALA A 363 -13.33 14.65 -26.79
CA ALA A 363 -14.19 13.80 -25.98
C ALA A 363 -15.12 14.62 -25.08
N VAL A 364 -14.70 15.79 -24.58
CA VAL A 364 -15.40 16.53 -23.51
C VAL A 364 -16.02 17.85 -23.95
N GLU A 365 -15.57 18.46 -25.07
CA GLU A 365 -16.04 19.77 -25.53
C GLU A 365 -17.56 19.81 -25.75
N GLY A 366 -18.22 20.79 -25.15
CA GLY A 366 -19.66 21.00 -25.19
C GLY A 366 -20.52 20.01 -24.42
N LYS A 367 -19.92 18.99 -23.77
CA LYS A 367 -20.63 17.93 -23.05
C LYS A 367 -20.80 18.23 -21.57
N ARG A 368 -21.85 17.63 -21.00
CA ARG A 368 -22.04 17.43 -19.56
C ARG A 368 -21.31 16.14 -19.20
N VAL A 369 -20.30 16.25 -18.35
CA VAL A 369 -19.39 15.15 -18.06
C VAL A 369 -19.56 14.70 -16.61
N ILE A 370 -19.71 13.39 -16.40
CA ILE A 370 -19.58 12.75 -15.09
C ILE A 370 -18.13 12.28 -14.96
N MET A 371 -17.41 12.87 -14.03
CA MET A 371 -16.03 12.50 -13.70
C MET A 371 -16.01 11.64 -12.45
N ILE A 372 -15.46 10.43 -12.54
CA ILE A 372 -15.33 9.51 -11.40
C ILE A 372 -13.87 9.50 -10.92
N ASP A 373 -13.66 9.75 -9.61
CA ASP A 373 -12.37 9.56 -8.95
C ASP A 373 -12.52 8.65 -7.73
N ASP A 374 -11.42 8.15 -7.19
CA ASP A 374 -11.41 7.25 -6.02
C ASP A 374 -11.67 8.00 -4.72
N SER A 375 -11.10 9.18 -4.53
CA SER A 375 -11.13 9.92 -3.27
C SER A 375 -10.79 11.39 -3.44
N ILE A 376 -11.23 12.23 -2.47
CA ILE A 376 -10.80 13.61 -2.30
C ILE A 376 -10.23 13.75 -0.88
N VAL A 377 -8.96 14.17 -0.77
CA VAL A 377 -8.30 14.36 0.53
C VAL A 377 -8.26 15.85 0.90
N ARG A 378 -7.46 16.66 0.17
CA ARG A 378 -7.32 18.11 0.39
C ARG A 378 -8.08 18.96 -0.64
N GLY A 379 -8.45 18.37 -1.79
CA GLY A 379 -9.22 19.00 -2.86
C GLY A 379 -8.41 19.75 -3.92
N THR A 380 -7.10 19.96 -3.72
CA THR A 380 -6.26 20.73 -4.65
C THR A 380 -6.08 20.03 -6.00
N THR A 381 -5.96 18.70 -6.01
CA THR A 381 -5.90 17.91 -7.24
C THR A 381 -7.23 17.94 -7.98
N SER A 382 -8.33 17.76 -7.26
CA SER A 382 -9.68 17.73 -7.84
C SER A 382 -10.06 19.09 -8.48
N ASP A 383 -9.80 20.21 -7.78
CA ASP A 383 -9.96 21.58 -8.35
C ASP A 383 -9.21 21.72 -9.67
N ARG A 384 -7.96 21.27 -9.71
CA ARG A 384 -7.13 21.38 -10.89
C ARG A 384 -7.64 20.54 -12.05
N ILE A 385 -8.08 19.30 -11.78
CA ILE A 385 -8.63 18.40 -12.80
C ILE A 385 -9.96 18.97 -13.36
N VAL A 386 -10.81 19.53 -12.51
CA VAL A 386 -12.06 20.20 -12.93
C VAL A 386 -11.76 21.40 -13.83
N LYS A 387 -10.79 22.25 -13.46
CA LYS A 387 -10.35 23.38 -14.30
C LYS A 387 -9.86 22.93 -15.67
N MET A 388 -9.06 21.87 -15.73
CA MET A 388 -8.59 21.30 -16.99
C MET A 388 -9.74 20.85 -17.91
N LEU A 389 -10.80 20.23 -17.36
CA LEU A 389 -12.00 19.86 -18.14
C LEU A 389 -12.74 21.10 -18.63
N ARG A 390 -12.90 22.13 -17.80
CA ARG A 390 -13.53 23.40 -18.19
C ARG A 390 -12.74 24.09 -19.31
N GLU A 391 -11.44 24.16 -19.21
CA GLU A 391 -10.55 24.72 -20.25
C GLU A 391 -10.57 23.90 -21.54
N ALA A 392 -10.81 22.59 -21.46
CA ALA A 392 -11.04 21.72 -22.59
C ALA A 392 -12.45 21.86 -23.20
N GLY A 393 -13.33 22.71 -22.63
CA GLY A 393 -14.64 23.06 -23.18
C GLY A 393 -15.81 22.22 -22.63
N ALA A 394 -15.63 21.47 -21.52
CA ALA A 394 -16.75 20.78 -20.88
C ALA A 394 -17.81 21.79 -20.42
N ARG A 395 -19.10 21.55 -20.76
CA ARG A 395 -20.22 22.43 -20.42
C ARG A 395 -20.58 22.30 -18.94
N GLU A 396 -20.63 21.08 -18.43
CA GLU A 396 -20.88 20.76 -17.03
C GLU A 396 -19.90 19.68 -16.59
N VAL A 397 -19.47 19.73 -15.31
CA VAL A 397 -18.60 18.74 -14.69
C VAL A 397 -19.24 18.27 -13.37
N HIS A 398 -19.76 17.07 -13.38
CA HIS A 398 -20.34 16.40 -12.23
C HIS A 398 -19.34 15.41 -11.66
N MET A 399 -18.90 15.57 -10.40
CA MET A 399 -17.94 14.66 -9.81
C MET A 399 -18.65 13.61 -8.95
N ARG A 400 -18.21 12.37 -9.07
CA ARG A 400 -18.61 11.25 -8.22
C ARG A 400 -17.38 10.57 -7.67
N VAL A 401 -17.37 10.33 -6.36
CA VAL A 401 -16.21 9.78 -5.65
C VAL A 401 -16.54 8.39 -5.15
N SER A 402 -15.72 7.38 -5.53
CA SER A 402 -15.99 5.98 -5.22
C SER A 402 -15.60 5.56 -3.79
N SER A 403 -15.30 6.52 -2.93
CA SER A 403 -15.21 6.35 -1.47
C SER A 403 -16.15 7.33 -0.75
N PRO A 404 -16.47 7.10 0.54
CA PRO A 404 -17.01 8.13 1.41
C PRO A 404 -16.00 9.27 1.64
N PRO A 405 -16.44 10.46 2.13
CA PRO A 405 -15.52 11.54 2.47
C PRO A 405 -14.61 11.17 3.63
N PHE A 406 -13.32 11.52 3.53
CA PHE A 406 -12.39 11.39 4.64
C PHE A 406 -12.68 12.42 5.72
N LEU A 407 -12.96 11.94 6.94
CA LEU A 407 -13.28 12.78 8.11
C LEU A 407 -12.26 12.63 9.25
N TRP A 408 -11.43 11.59 9.19
CA TRP A 408 -10.49 11.21 10.25
C TRP A 408 -9.17 10.72 9.66
N PRO A 409 -8.04 10.87 10.38
CA PRO A 409 -6.74 10.35 9.96
C PRO A 409 -6.72 8.81 9.94
N CYS A 410 -5.71 8.23 9.32
CA CYS A 410 -5.42 6.80 9.41
C CYS A 410 -4.20 6.57 10.31
N TYR A 411 -4.26 5.52 11.15
CA TYR A 411 -3.17 5.09 12.03
C TYR A 411 -2.57 3.75 11.61
N PHE A 412 -3.10 3.11 10.55
CA PHE A 412 -2.80 1.74 10.15
C PHE A 412 -2.06 1.63 8.81
N GLY A 413 -1.32 2.68 8.45
CA GLY A 413 -0.40 2.65 7.32
C GLY A 413 -0.88 3.35 6.05
N THR A 414 -2.02 4.06 6.06
CA THR A 414 -2.43 4.94 4.97
C THR A 414 -2.09 6.38 5.32
N ASP A 415 -1.43 7.11 4.42
CA ASP A 415 -1.07 8.52 4.63
C ASP A 415 -2.29 9.46 4.49
N VAL A 416 -3.29 9.27 5.36
CA VAL A 416 -4.39 10.22 5.53
C VAL A 416 -3.96 11.26 6.56
N PRO A 417 -3.88 12.55 6.16
CA PRO A 417 -3.32 13.60 7.00
C PRO A 417 -4.16 13.90 8.24
N ALA A 418 -3.66 14.80 9.09
CA ALA A 418 -4.39 15.30 10.24
C ALA A 418 -5.75 15.89 9.83
N ARG A 419 -6.72 15.79 10.75
CA ARG A 419 -8.13 16.07 10.49
C ARG A 419 -8.40 17.47 9.92
N ASP A 420 -7.66 18.45 10.37
CA ASP A 420 -7.74 19.86 9.93
C ASP A 420 -7.29 20.08 8.48
N GLN A 421 -6.53 19.16 7.91
CA GLN A 421 -6.09 19.19 6.53
C GLN A 421 -7.06 18.48 5.55
N LEU A 422 -8.08 17.78 6.06
CA LEU A 422 -9.07 17.09 5.25
C LEU A 422 -10.11 18.08 4.74
N ILE A 423 -10.36 18.08 3.42
CA ILE A 423 -11.32 19.01 2.82
C ILE A 423 -12.75 18.83 3.38
N ALA A 424 -13.11 17.59 3.68
CA ALA A 424 -14.45 17.26 4.19
C ALA A 424 -14.61 17.58 5.71
N TYR A 425 -13.53 17.95 6.40
CA TYR A 425 -13.63 18.34 7.80
C TYR A 425 -14.36 19.68 7.92
N ASN A 426 -15.49 19.70 8.66
CA ASN A 426 -16.34 20.85 8.89
C ASN A 426 -16.92 21.51 7.61
N ARG A 427 -17.04 20.76 6.51
CA ARG A 427 -17.66 21.24 5.26
C ARG A 427 -18.73 20.27 4.77
N SER A 428 -19.81 20.82 4.26
CA SER A 428 -20.83 20.07 3.54
C SER A 428 -20.33 19.69 2.14
N VAL A 429 -20.94 18.66 1.55
CA VAL A 429 -20.64 18.24 0.17
C VAL A 429 -20.83 19.38 -0.82
N LYS A 430 -21.83 20.26 -0.60
CA LYS A 430 -22.06 21.44 -1.43
C LYS A 430 -20.90 22.44 -1.35
N GLU A 431 -20.42 22.75 -0.16
CA GLU A 431 -19.28 23.65 0.02
C GLU A 431 -18.01 23.10 -0.62
N ILE A 432 -17.81 21.78 -0.56
CA ILE A 432 -16.69 21.13 -1.25
C ILE A 432 -16.85 21.24 -2.76
N SER A 433 -18.06 20.98 -3.30
CA SER A 433 -18.40 21.14 -4.71
C SER A 433 -18.10 22.56 -5.22
N ASP A 434 -18.52 23.55 -4.46
CA ASP A 434 -18.29 24.96 -4.79
C ASP A 434 -16.78 25.30 -4.76
N LEU A 435 -16.02 24.76 -3.82
CA LEU A 435 -14.57 24.95 -3.71
C LEU A 435 -13.77 24.35 -4.87
N ILE A 436 -14.15 23.14 -5.31
CA ILE A 436 -13.46 22.45 -6.43
C ILE A 436 -14.03 22.81 -7.80
N GLY A 437 -15.10 23.63 -7.87
CA GLY A 437 -15.66 24.17 -9.10
C GLY A 437 -16.51 23.20 -9.93
N THR A 438 -17.12 22.18 -9.29
CA THR A 438 -18.03 21.22 -9.92
C THR A 438 -19.48 21.71 -9.92
N ASP A 439 -20.29 21.27 -10.91
CA ASP A 439 -21.74 21.53 -10.93
C ASP A 439 -22.50 20.65 -9.93
N SER A 440 -21.98 19.47 -9.64
CA SER A 440 -22.42 18.63 -8.52
C SER A 440 -21.32 17.68 -8.04
N LEU A 441 -21.37 17.35 -6.76
CA LEU A 441 -20.46 16.40 -6.11
C LEU A 441 -21.29 15.43 -5.26
N ASP A 442 -20.96 14.15 -5.36
CA ASP A 442 -21.44 13.14 -4.43
C ASP A 442 -20.39 12.06 -4.17
N TYR A 443 -20.53 11.39 -3.04
CA TYR A 443 -19.66 10.33 -2.56
C TYR A 443 -20.39 9.01 -2.46
N LEU A 444 -19.63 7.90 -2.54
CA LEU A 444 -20.17 6.60 -2.22
C LEU A 444 -20.66 6.58 -0.77
N LYS A 445 -21.88 6.08 -0.54
CA LYS A 445 -22.44 5.95 0.80
C LYS A 445 -21.67 4.92 1.62
N ILE A 446 -21.48 5.20 2.90
CA ILE A 446 -20.71 4.34 3.81
C ILE A 446 -21.32 2.94 3.97
N GLU A 447 -22.64 2.83 3.86
CA GLU A 447 -23.39 1.58 3.94
C GLU A 447 -23.08 0.63 2.79
N ARG A 448 -22.63 1.18 1.64
CA ARG A 448 -22.24 0.40 0.45
C ARG A 448 -20.89 -0.30 0.60
N LEU A 449 -20.03 0.16 1.52
CA LEU A 449 -18.66 -0.36 1.64
C LEU A 449 -18.60 -1.86 1.95
N GLU A 450 -19.50 -2.37 2.79
CA GLU A 450 -19.55 -3.80 3.10
C GLU A 450 -19.98 -4.65 1.91
N GLU A 451 -20.85 -4.11 1.07
CA GLU A 451 -21.31 -4.76 -0.15
C GLU A 451 -20.17 -4.91 -1.18
N LEU A 452 -19.22 -3.96 -1.22
CA LEU A 452 -18.06 -4.03 -2.11
C LEU A 452 -17.19 -5.28 -1.89
N VAL A 453 -17.20 -5.81 -0.67
CA VAL A 453 -16.46 -7.01 -0.27
C VAL A 453 -17.39 -8.19 -0.01
N GLY A 454 -18.56 -8.22 -0.68
CA GLY A 454 -19.53 -9.31 -0.64
C GLY A 454 -20.29 -9.44 0.68
N GLY A 455 -20.24 -8.46 1.57
CA GLY A 455 -20.98 -8.44 2.85
C GLY A 455 -20.52 -9.47 3.89
N LYS A 456 -19.39 -10.17 3.65
CA LYS A 456 -18.91 -11.28 4.49
C LYS A 456 -17.61 -10.97 5.22
N LEU A 457 -16.86 -9.98 4.75
CA LEU A 457 -15.58 -9.60 5.30
C LEU A 457 -15.75 -8.40 6.23
N GLY A 458 -15.20 -8.48 7.44
CA GLY A 458 -15.03 -7.30 8.29
C GLY A 458 -14.06 -6.32 7.67
N ILE A 459 -14.42 -5.02 7.66
CA ILE A 459 -13.66 -3.94 7.05
C ILE A 459 -13.37 -2.81 8.03
N CYS A 460 -12.20 -2.20 7.92
CA CYS A 460 -11.87 -0.97 8.61
C CYS A 460 -12.45 0.22 7.85
N LYS A 461 -13.25 1.04 8.56
CA LYS A 461 -13.86 2.30 8.08
C LYS A 461 -13.43 3.49 8.92
N GLY A 462 -12.31 3.38 9.66
CA GLY A 462 -11.89 4.38 10.65
C GLY A 462 -11.70 5.77 10.08
N CYS A 463 -11.07 5.89 8.90
CA CYS A 463 -10.83 7.16 8.21
C CYS A 463 -12.13 7.89 7.77
N PHE A 464 -13.25 7.20 7.68
CA PHE A 464 -14.56 7.77 7.36
C PHE A 464 -15.41 8.03 8.59
N THR A 465 -15.31 7.20 9.64
CA THR A 465 -16.24 7.19 10.78
C THR A 465 -15.64 7.66 12.10
N GLY A 466 -14.31 7.65 12.24
CA GLY A 466 -13.62 7.82 13.52
C GLY A 466 -13.72 6.60 14.44
N LYS A 467 -14.37 5.51 14.00
CA LYS A 467 -14.46 4.27 14.76
C LYS A 467 -13.40 3.30 14.23
N TYR A 468 -12.38 3.07 15.04
CA TYR A 468 -11.26 2.21 14.68
C TYR A 468 -11.39 0.83 15.29
N PRO A 469 -10.85 -0.23 14.64
CA PRO A 469 -10.90 -1.60 15.17
C PRO A 469 -10.10 -1.79 16.46
N MET A 470 -9.11 -0.95 16.70
CA MET A 470 -8.35 -0.87 17.96
C MET A 470 -8.20 0.58 18.38
N GLU A 471 -7.93 0.80 19.66
CA GLU A 471 -7.78 2.14 20.22
C GLU A 471 -6.63 2.89 19.53
N PRO A 472 -6.89 4.05 18.91
CA PRO A 472 -5.84 4.84 18.28
C PRO A 472 -4.91 5.44 19.34
N PRO A 473 -3.68 5.82 18.99
CA PRO A 473 -2.77 6.47 19.93
C PRO A 473 -3.38 7.78 20.45
N ALA A 474 -3.10 8.11 21.72
CA ALA A 474 -3.65 9.30 22.40
C ALA A 474 -3.17 10.62 21.76
N GLU A 475 -1.99 10.62 21.15
CA GLU A 475 -1.40 11.74 20.42
C GLU A 475 -1.09 11.31 18.99
N ASP A 476 -0.95 12.28 18.09
CA ASP A 476 -0.50 11.99 16.72
C ASP A 476 1.00 11.64 16.73
N ILE A 477 1.28 10.35 16.81
CA ILE A 477 2.65 9.81 16.86
C ILE A 477 3.36 9.80 15.51
N ARG A 478 2.72 10.25 14.43
CA ARG A 478 3.34 10.36 13.10
C ARG A 478 4.47 11.39 13.17
N GLY A 479 5.65 10.98 12.75
CA GLY A 479 6.85 11.83 12.81
C GLY A 479 7.56 11.89 14.17
N GLU A 480 7.14 11.12 15.18
CA GLU A 480 7.85 11.07 16.47
C GLU A 480 9.28 10.54 16.32
N PHE A 481 9.52 9.72 15.30
CA PHE A 481 10.85 9.18 14.98
C PHE A 481 11.67 10.04 14.01
N ASP A 482 11.11 11.11 13.46
CA ASP A 482 11.78 12.01 12.50
C ASP A 482 12.63 13.09 13.16
N LYS A 483 12.79 13.04 14.49
CA LYS A 483 13.54 14.02 15.27
C LYS A 483 14.98 13.59 15.52
#